data_9ec57c2ebf70851bc04a277462f98b3e
#
_entry.id   9ec57c2ebf70851bc04a277462f98b3e
#
_cell.length_a   1.000
_cell.length_b   1.000
_cell.length_c   1.000
_cell.angle_alpha   90.00
_cell.angle_beta   90.00
_cell.angle_gamma   90.00
#
_symmetry.space_group_name_H-M   'P 1'
#
loop_
_entity.id
_entity.type
_entity.pdbx_description
1 polymer ?
#
loop_
_entity_poly.entity_id
_entity_poly.type
_entity_poly.pdbx_seq_one_letter_code
_entity_poly.pdbx_strand_id
1 'polypeptide(L)'
;MLLLGGKALRAGPLETAGRIAVGTGASMRSELMAARTERGAGRVSIERIPYPVDQAVEILKDVRHLILVGTVKPVAFFAYPDKPSLLTPPDCEVHTLAGPADDLPAALDWLAEELGVRTTAPELQVSQRPDLVSGALTTESIGSAVGH
;
A
#
# COMPACT_ATOMS: atom_id res chain seq x y z
N MET A 1 6.96 -6.56 5.37
CA MET A 1 5.95 -5.67 4.73
C MET A 1 6.61 -4.90 3.60
N LEU A 2 5.92 -4.71 2.47
CA LEU A 2 6.28 -3.76 1.41
C LEU A 2 5.55 -2.44 1.65
N LEU A 3 6.26 -1.32 1.70
CA LEU A 3 5.69 0.03 1.72
C LEU A 3 5.95 0.70 0.38
N LEU A 4 4.86 0.98 -0.34
CA LEU A 4 4.91 1.44 -1.72
C LEU A 4 4.54 2.92 -1.82
N GLY A 5 5.23 3.64 -2.68
CA GLY A 5 4.95 5.05 -2.98
C GLY A 5 5.16 5.40 -4.46
N GLY A 6 4.82 6.61 -4.82
CA GLY A 6 5.08 7.16 -6.14
C GLY A 6 4.59 6.28 -7.30
N LYS A 7 5.48 5.99 -8.25
CA LYS A 7 5.16 5.17 -9.44
C LYS A 7 4.92 3.69 -9.12
N ALA A 8 5.35 3.18 -7.95
CA ALA A 8 5.05 1.81 -7.53
C ALA A 8 3.54 1.57 -7.31
N LEU A 9 2.74 2.64 -7.19
CA LEU A 9 1.29 2.58 -7.03
C LEU A 9 0.51 2.63 -8.37
N ARG A 10 1.21 2.53 -9.52
CA ARG A 10 0.59 2.37 -10.83
C ARG A 10 0.25 0.90 -11.08
N ALA A 11 -0.69 0.64 -11.99
CA ALA A 11 -1.25 -0.71 -12.23
C ALA A 11 -0.19 -1.80 -12.40
N GLY A 12 0.77 -1.63 -13.32
CA GLY A 12 1.82 -2.63 -13.59
C GLY A 12 2.72 -2.91 -12.38
N PRO A 13 3.44 -1.89 -11.85
CA PRO A 13 4.31 -2.10 -10.68
C PRO A 13 3.56 -2.61 -9.45
N LEU A 14 2.33 -2.13 -9.21
CA LEU A 14 1.50 -2.62 -8.12
C LEU A 14 1.09 -4.08 -8.31
N GLU A 15 0.86 -4.51 -9.55
CA GLU A 15 0.61 -5.91 -9.87
C GLU A 15 1.84 -6.78 -9.58
N THR A 16 3.05 -6.34 -9.95
CA THR A 16 4.29 -7.03 -9.58
C THR A 16 4.48 -7.11 -8.07
N ALA A 17 4.22 -6.03 -7.33
CA ALA A 17 4.24 -6.04 -5.87
C ALA A 17 3.20 -7.01 -5.28
N GLY A 18 2.01 -7.11 -5.88
CA GLY A 18 0.99 -8.09 -5.52
C GLY A 18 1.45 -9.54 -5.72
N ARG A 19 2.18 -9.84 -6.80
CA ARG A 19 2.81 -11.15 -7.03
C ARG A 19 3.82 -11.50 -5.94
N ILE A 20 4.65 -10.54 -5.57
CA ILE A 20 5.61 -10.68 -4.47
C ILE A 20 4.87 -10.95 -3.15
N ALA A 21 3.84 -10.17 -2.85
CA ALA A 21 3.06 -10.34 -1.62
C ALA A 21 2.43 -11.73 -1.52
N VAL A 22 1.76 -12.20 -2.57
CA VAL A 22 1.15 -13.53 -2.60
C VAL A 22 2.21 -14.63 -2.52
N GLY A 23 3.29 -14.53 -3.28
CA GLY A 23 4.32 -15.56 -3.34
C GLY A 23 5.17 -15.69 -2.07
N THR A 24 5.28 -14.61 -1.28
CA THR A 24 6.11 -14.57 -0.06
C THR A 24 5.31 -14.49 1.24
N GLY A 25 4.01 -14.22 1.17
CA GLY A 25 3.18 -13.91 2.34
C GLY A 25 3.44 -12.52 2.93
N ALA A 26 4.19 -11.64 2.23
CA ALA A 26 4.45 -10.28 2.71
C ALA A 26 3.19 -9.42 2.61
N SER A 27 2.91 -8.65 3.64
CA SER A 27 1.86 -7.63 3.58
C SER A 27 2.30 -6.41 2.76
N MET A 28 1.32 -5.65 2.23
CA MET A 28 1.57 -4.42 1.48
C MET A 28 0.77 -3.25 2.06
N ARG A 29 1.39 -2.07 2.06
CA ARG A 29 0.73 -0.79 2.34
C ARG A 29 1.26 0.29 1.40
N SER A 30 0.42 1.28 1.08
CA SER A 30 0.90 2.50 0.46
C SER A 30 1.29 3.53 1.51
N GLU A 31 2.19 4.42 1.12
CA GLU A 31 2.50 5.60 1.93
C GLU A 31 1.24 6.44 2.20
N LEU A 32 1.30 7.25 3.27
CA LEU A 32 0.17 8.07 3.70
C LEU A 32 -0.25 9.09 2.62
N MET A 33 0.72 9.78 2.01
CA MET A 33 0.48 10.93 1.11
C MET A 33 0.68 10.58 -0.36
N ALA A 34 0.23 9.39 -0.76
CA ALA A 34 0.31 8.99 -2.15
C ALA A 34 -0.50 9.92 -3.06
N ALA A 35 0.16 10.50 -4.06
CA ALA A 35 -0.47 11.44 -5.01
C ALA A 35 -1.51 10.74 -5.90
N ARG A 36 -1.28 9.48 -6.23
CA ARG A 36 -2.18 8.68 -7.09
C ARG A 36 -1.98 7.19 -6.88
N THR A 37 -3.08 6.49 -6.60
CA THR A 37 -3.14 5.03 -6.56
C THR A 37 -4.14 4.54 -7.60
N GLU A 38 -3.76 3.57 -8.43
CA GLU A 38 -4.67 2.97 -9.39
C GLU A 38 -5.46 1.84 -8.75
N ARG A 39 -6.78 1.96 -8.77
CA ARG A 39 -7.75 1.07 -8.09
C ARG A 39 -8.81 0.54 -9.05
N GLY A 40 -9.56 -0.43 -8.57
CA GLY A 40 -10.76 -0.93 -9.21
C GLY A 40 -10.64 -2.36 -9.70
N ALA A 41 -11.68 -2.82 -10.39
CA ALA A 41 -11.77 -4.17 -10.92
C ALA A 41 -10.56 -4.56 -11.77
N GLY A 42 -10.05 -5.76 -11.55
CA GLY A 42 -8.87 -6.28 -12.25
C GLY A 42 -7.54 -5.66 -11.80
N ARG A 43 -7.51 -4.90 -10.70
CA ARG A 43 -6.29 -4.31 -10.13
C ARG A 43 -6.04 -4.83 -8.73
N VAL A 44 -4.78 -4.82 -8.31
CA VAL A 44 -4.39 -5.17 -6.95
C VAL A 44 -4.92 -4.13 -5.98
N SER A 45 -5.54 -4.57 -4.89
CA SER A 45 -5.95 -3.69 -3.80
C SER A 45 -4.78 -3.38 -2.90
N ILE A 46 -4.67 -2.11 -2.50
CA ILE A 46 -3.70 -1.68 -1.49
C ILE A 46 -4.32 -0.64 -0.57
N GLU A 47 -4.17 -0.85 0.72
CA GLU A 47 -4.56 0.11 1.73
C GLU A 47 -3.37 1.00 2.10
N ARG A 48 -3.64 2.25 2.46
CA ARG A 48 -2.61 3.18 2.91
C ARG A 48 -2.33 3.04 4.41
N ILE A 49 -1.17 3.50 4.85
CA ILE A 49 -0.93 3.74 6.27
C ILE A 49 -1.90 4.85 6.72
N PRO A 50 -2.64 4.66 7.84
CA PRO A 50 -3.59 5.65 8.32
C PRO A 50 -2.89 6.94 8.76
N TYR A 51 -3.61 8.08 8.64
CA TYR A 51 -3.13 9.37 9.13
C TYR A 51 -3.02 9.44 10.67
N PRO A 52 -4.00 8.92 11.46
CA PRO A 52 -3.89 8.95 12.91
C PRO A 52 -2.72 8.09 13.40
N VAL A 53 -1.83 8.70 14.20
CA VAL A 53 -0.58 8.09 14.67
C VAL A 53 -0.81 6.75 15.36
N ASP A 54 -1.79 6.66 16.26
CA ASP A 54 -2.07 5.43 17.00
C ASP A 54 -2.48 4.27 16.08
N GLN A 55 -3.28 4.56 15.06
CA GLN A 55 -3.68 3.57 14.07
C GLN A 55 -2.50 3.12 13.19
N ALA A 56 -1.62 4.06 12.82
CA ALA A 56 -0.42 3.75 12.04
C ALA A 56 0.55 2.89 12.84
N VAL A 57 0.79 3.23 14.11
CA VAL A 57 1.62 2.45 15.02
C VAL A 57 1.04 1.05 15.23
N GLU A 58 -0.27 0.93 15.43
CA GLU A 58 -0.93 -0.36 15.61
C GLU A 58 -0.78 -1.28 14.38
N ILE A 59 -0.88 -0.73 13.17
CA ILE A 59 -0.69 -1.49 11.92
C ILE A 59 0.78 -1.93 11.75
N LEU A 60 1.72 -1.14 12.21
CA LEU A 60 3.15 -1.39 12.02
C LEU A 60 3.81 -2.14 13.20
N LYS A 61 3.12 -2.34 14.31
CA LYS A 61 3.70 -2.87 15.57
C LYS A 61 4.43 -4.21 15.45
N ASP A 62 3.98 -5.09 14.55
CA ASP A 62 4.53 -6.43 14.35
C ASP A 62 5.44 -6.54 13.11
N VAL A 63 5.75 -5.40 12.46
CA VAL A 63 6.59 -5.36 11.27
C VAL A 63 8.05 -5.45 11.66
N ARG A 64 8.69 -6.59 11.37
CA ARG A 64 10.12 -6.81 11.62
C ARG A 64 10.99 -6.30 10.48
N HIS A 65 10.54 -6.45 9.24
CA HIS A 65 11.23 -6.00 8.03
C HIS A 65 10.29 -5.14 7.20
N LEU A 66 10.69 -3.89 6.96
CA LEU A 66 9.98 -2.94 6.13
C LEU A 66 10.79 -2.65 4.88
N ILE A 67 10.25 -3.02 3.71
CA ILE A 67 10.90 -2.81 2.42
C ILE A 67 10.25 -1.60 1.76
N LEU A 68 11.05 -0.54 1.55
CA LEU A 68 10.62 0.72 0.94
C LEU A 68 10.79 0.66 -0.58
N VAL A 69 9.72 1.03 -1.30
CA VAL A 69 9.72 1.10 -2.77
C VAL A 69 9.09 2.42 -3.21
N GLY A 70 9.88 3.35 -3.65
CA GLY A 70 9.43 4.68 -4.09
C GLY A 70 8.91 5.58 -2.98
N THR A 71 9.29 5.30 -1.74
CA THR A 71 8.91 6.06 -0.55
C THR A 71 10.04 6.09 0.48
N VAL A 72 9.79 6.72 1.61
CA VAL A 72 10.72 6.84 2.72
C VAL A 72 10.17 6.21 4.00
N LYS A 73 11.01 6.05 5.02
CA LYS A 73 10.59 5.52 6.32
C LYS A 73 9.38 6.33 6.85
N PRO A 74 8.30 5.65 7.28
CA PRO A 74 7.10 6.34 7.71
C PRO A 74 7.31 7.07 9.04
N VAL A 75 6.90 8.33 9.06
CA VAL A 75 6.94 9.21 10.23
C VAL A 75 5.58 9.84 10.47
N ALA A 76 5.32 10.28 11.69
CA ALA A 76 4.14 11.07 12.00
C ALA A 76 4.18 12.40 11.20
N PHE A 77 3.04 12.81 10.64
CA PHE A 77 2.99 13.99 9.78
C PHE A 77 3.29 15.29 10.55
N PHE A 78 2.85 15.35 11.80
CA PHE A 78 3.18 16.43 12.73
C PHE A 78 3.80 15.86 14.01
N ALA A 79 4.53 16.72 14.74
CA ALA A 79 4.95 16.41 16.09
C ALA A 79 3.75 16.58 17.04
N TYR A 80 3.17 15.45 17.45
CA TYR A 80 2.07 15.43 18.42
C TYR A 80 2.62 15.22 19.83
N PRO A 81 2.12 15.94 20.85
CA PRO A 81 2.45 15.66 22.24
C PRO A 81 2.15 14.18 22.56
N ASP A 82 3.05 13.54 23.29
CA ASP A 82 2.92 12.15 23.79
C ASP A 82 2.73 11.08 22.72
N LYS A 83 3.06 11.38 21.44
CA LYS A 83 3.03 10.43 20.33
C LYS A 83 4.42 10.22 19.73
N PRO A 84 4.73 9.01 19.24
CA PRO A 84 6.01 8.76 18.59
C PRO A 84 6.10 9.48 17.24
N SER A 85 7.26 10.01 16.91
CA SER A 85 7.53 10.56 15.57
C SER A 85 7.84 9.45 14.56
N LEU A 86 8.49 8.36 14.97
CA LEU A 86 8.72 7.18 14.15
C LEU A 86 7.55 6.21 14.34
N LEU A 87 6.99 5.75 13.22
CA LEU A 87 5.81 4.89 13.24
C LEU A 87 6.16 3.39 13.26
N THR A 88 7.41 3.04 12.91
CA THR A 88 7.90 1.66 12.98
C THR A 88 8.38 1.30 14.37
N PRO A 89 8.29 0.01 14.78
CA PRO A 89 8.95 -0.47 16.00
C PRO A 89 10.44 -0.17 16.00
N PRO A 90 11.07 0.00 17.18
CA PRO A 90 12.51 0.26 17.28
C PRO A 90 13.40 -0.84 16.68
N ASP A 91 12.95 -2.09 16.74
CA ASP A 91 13.61 -3.29 16.24
C ASP A 91 13.24 -3.63 14.77
N CYS A 92 12.44 -2.80 14.13
CA CYS A 92 12.09 -2.96 12.71
C CYS A 92 13.29 -2.63 11.83
N GLU A 93 13.77 -3.60 11.07
CA GLU A 93 14.77 -3.40 10.03
C GLU A 93 14.14 -2.77 8.79
N VAL A 94 14.69 -1.64 8.36
CA VAL A 94 14.17 -0.90 7.19
C VAL A 94 15.15 -1.02 6.04
N HIS A 95 14.66 -1.57 4.92
CA HIS A 95 15.43 -1.77 3.69
C HIS A 95 14.85 -0.91 2.57
N THR A 96 15.69 -0.24 1.79
CA THR A 96 15.25 0.48 0.60
C THR A 96 15.58 -0.35 -0.64
N LEU A 97 14.55 -0.88 -1.30
CA LEU A 97 14.71 -1.57 -2.59
C LEU A 97 15.00 -0.55 -3.69
N ALA A 98 14.19 0.52 -3.74
CA ALA A 98 14.36 1.61 -4.70
C ALA A 98 13.77 2.90 -4.12
N GLY A 99 14.49 4.00 -4.27
CA GLY A 99 14.06 5.33 -3.84
C GLY A 99 13.09 5.99 -4.82
N PRO A 100 12.52 7.16 -4.46
CA PRO A 100 11.50 7.83 -5.30
C PRO A 100 11.98 8.24 -6.70
N ALA A 101 13.29 8.40 -6.89
CA ALA A 101 13.89 8.81 -8.18
C ALA A 101 14.33 7.62 -9.04
N ASP A 102 14.30 6.40 -8.51
CA ASP A 102 14.77 5.21 -9.19
C ASP A 102 13.69 4.62 -10.14
N ASP A 103 14.10 3.63 -10.93
CA ASP A 103 13.19 2.85 -11.77
C ASP A 103 12.45 1.80 -10.92
N LEU A 104 11.33 2.22 -10.33
CA LEU A 104 10.54 1.39 -9.43
C LEU A 104 9.94 0.14 -10.10
N PRO A 105 9.43 0.22 -11.35
CA PRO A 105 9.00 -0.97 -12.09
C PRO A 105 10.12 -2.00 -12.23
N ALA A 106 11.29 -1.59 -12.71
CA ALA A 106 12.43 -2.48 -12.90
C ALA A 106 12.91 -3.11 -11.59
N ALA A 107 12.94 -2.34 -10.50
CA ALA A 107 13.33 -2.84 -9.18
C ALA A 107 12.37 -3.91 -8.65
N LEU A 108 11.06 -3.72 -8.83
CA LEU A 108 10.05 -4.70 -8.43
C LEU A 108 10.11 -5.96 -9.31
N ASP A 109 10.30 -5.81 -10.62
CA ASP A 109 10.42 -6.94 -11.55
C ASP A 109 11.67 -7.78 -11.23
N TRP A 110 12.80 -7.11 -10.95
CA TRP A 110 14.01 -7.78 -10.50
C TRP A 110 13.78 -8.56 -9.20
N LEU A 111 13.14 -7.93 -8.19
CA LEU A 111 12.85 -8.61 -6.92
C LEU A 111 11.93 -9.82 -7.12
N ALA A 112 10.89 -9.69 -7.96
CA ALA A 112 9.98 -10.79 -8.26
C ALA A 112 10.69 -11.98 -8.95
N GLU A 113 11.70 -11.70 -9.79
CA GLU A 113 12.53 -12.71 -10.45
C GLU A 113 13.45 -13.41 -9.45
N GLU A 114 14.17 -12.66 -8.61
CA GLU A 114 15.06 -13.21 -7.57
C GLU A 114 14.31 -14.10 -6.57
N LEU A 115 13.07 -13.74 -6.25
CA LEU A 115 12.21 -14.53 -5.36
C LEU A 115 11.50 -15.70 -6.07
N GLY A 116 11.61 -15.82 -7.39
CA GLY A 116 10.95 -16.87 -8.17
C GLY A 116 9.42 -16.73 -8.24
N VAL A 117 8.87 -15.53 -8.00
CA VAL A 117 7.42 -15.29 -7.90
C VAL A 117 6.83 -14.55 -9.11
N ARG A 118 7.61 -14.34 -10.16
CA ARG A 118 7.20 -13.56 -11.35
C ARG A 118 5.94 -14.09 -12.03
N THR A 119 5.69 -15.39 -11.96
CA THR A 119 4.50 -16.04 -12.56
C THR A 119 3.38 -16.27 -11.54
N THR A 120 3.55 -15.89 -10.29
CA THR A 120 2.52 -15.98 -9.27
C THR A 120 1.34 -15.08 -9.63
N ALA A 121 0.12 -15.59 -9.55
CA ALA A 121 -1.08 -14.79 -9.79
C ALA A 121 -1.29 -13.82 -8.60
N PRO A 122 -1.38 -12.51 -8.82
CA PRO A 122 -1.70 -11.57 -7.76
C PRO A 122 -3.18 -11.65 -7.40
N GLU A 123 -3.53 -11.24 -6.19
CA GLU A 123 -4.93 -11.07 -5.80
C GLU A 123 -5.49 -9.78 -6.41
N LEU A 124 -6.51 -9.91 -7.27
CA LEU A 124 -7.12 -8.79 -7.97
C LEU A 124 -8.51 -8.48 -7.43
N GLN A 125 -8.85 -7.20 -7.39
CA GLN A 125 -10.21 -6.77 -7.03
C GLN A 125 -11.22 -7.27 -8.06
N VAL A 126 -12.30 -7.90 -7.57
CA VAL A 126 -13.44 -8.25 -8.42
C VAL A 126 -14.27 -7.02 -8.74
N SER A 127 -14.96 -7.05 -9.88
CA SER A 127 -15.89 -5.97 -10.22
C SER A 127 -17.10 -6.03 -9.30
N GLN A 128 -17.31 -4.93 -8.57
CA GLN A 128 -18.50 -4.75 -7.73
C GLN A 128 -19.12 -3.41 -8.09
N ARG A 129 -20.24 -3.46 -8.83
CA ARG A 129 -21.04 -2.28 -9.10
C ARG A 129 -22.13 -2.19 -8.05
N PRO A 130 -22.14 -1.16 -7.18
CA PRO A 130 -23.17 -1.03 -6.17
C PRO A 130 -24.51 -0.71 -6.79
N ASP A 131 -25.59 -1.12 -6.12
CA ASP A 131 -26.93 -0.74 -6.51
C ASP A 131 -27.19 0.74 -6.20
N LEU A 132 -28.01 1.39 -7.01
CA LEU A 132 -28.51 2.72 -6.68
C LEU A 132 -29.44 2.64 -5.47
N VAL A 133 -29.14 3.40 -4.46
CA VAL A 133 -29.97 3.54 -3.25
C VAL A 133 -30.74 4.86 -3.29
N SER A 134 -31.98 4.83 -2.79
CA SER A 134 -32.82 6.02 -2.63
C SER A 134 -33.06 6.31 -1.17
N GLY A 135 -33.36 7.55 -0.82
CA GLY A 135 -33.65 7.97 0.58
C GLY A 135 -32.72 9.08 1.07
N ALA A 136 -32.40 9.08 2.36
CA ALA A 136 -31.56 10.08 2.97
C ALA A 136 -30.11 10.02 2.43
N LEU A 137 -29.45 11.17 2.33
CA LEU A 137 -28.05 11.27 1.97
C LEU A 137 -27.21 10.79 3.17
N THR A 138 -26.54 9.67 2.99
CA THR A 138 -25.54 9.12 3.92
C THR A 138 -24.24 8.91 3.19
N THR A 139 -23.14 8.65 3.89
CA THR A 139 -21.85 8.33 3.28
C THR A 139 -21.96 7.11 2.34
N GLU A 140 -22.74 6.08 2.75
CA GLU A 140 -22.97 4.87 1.99
C GLU A 140 -23.78 5.17 0.71
N SER A 141 -24.87 5.96 0.83
CA SER A 141 -25.72 6.28 -0.33
C SER A 141 -24.99 7.13 -1.37
N ILE A 142 -24.15 8.07 -0.92
CA ILE A 142 -23.29 8.86 -1.80
C ILE A 142 -22.25 7.95 -2.47
N GLY A 143 -21.57 7.10 -1.68
CA GLY A 143 -20.60 6.14 -2.21
C GLY A 143 -21.19 5.20 -3.25
N SER A 144 -22.39 4.67 -2.99
CA SER A 144 -23.12 3.81 -3.95
C SER A 144 -23.50 4.55 -5.23
N ALA A 145 -23.98 5.79 -5.12
CA ALA A 145 -24.33 6.59 -6.28
C ALA A 145 -23.13 6.97 -7.17
N VAL A 146 -21.96 7.19 -6.56
CA VAL A 146 -20.72 7.48 -7.31
C VAL A 146 -20.14 6.21 -7.94
N GLY A 147 -20.31 5.05 -7.31
CA GLY A 147 -19.80 3.76 -7.79
C GLY A 147 -20.70 3.06 -8.80
N HIS A 148 -21.95 3.51 -8.96
CA HIS A 148 -22.94 2.96 -9.91
C HIS A 148 -22.62 3.40 -11.33
#